data_0dbc031e8d6f08c21ee487df6269072f
#
_entry.id   0dbc031e8d6f08c21ee487df6269072f
#
_cell.length_a   1.000
_cell.length_b   1.000
_cell.length_c   1.000
_cell.angle_alpha   90.00
_cell.angle_beta   90.00
_cell.angle_gamma   90.00
#
_symmetry.space_group_name_H-M   'P 1'
#
loop_
_entity.id
_entity.type
_entity.pdbx_description
1 polymer ?
#
loop_
_entity_poly.entity_id
_entity_poly.type
_entity_poly.pdbx_seq_one_letter_code
_entity_poly.pdbx_strand_id
1 'polypeptide(L)'
;MLINAPDLLKRMADGETFALIDVREREAWQTASLPGALNLNVYDYFVSDSTPKGYAAMAGAFVHAWQQFDIANGATPVFFEQTVGMRSPRGLWFLWFALGIEGLILDGGVETWVDAGGKLAPRAGPSAIVSDAGAPECQPAMPQLAATHAETIDADPATTLLLDARRPTEYDGSFVHECCARAGRIPGSKLLFWEDVVEHGRFKSAAELANLAAEAGFTPSKRVIAWCHRGARAATVLVALKLAGYQDVAVYVGSWHEWASHRELPLISGE
;
A
#
# COMPACT_ATOMS: atom_id res chain seq x y z
N MET A 1 -0.22 -7.97 -11.27
CA MET A 1 0.06 -7.40 -9.93
C MET A 1 1.24 -8.07 -9.22
N LEU A 2 1.38 -9.38 -9.26
CA LEU A 2 2.52 -10.08 -8.66
C LEU A 2 3.43 -10.68 -9.73
N ILE A 3 4.72 -10.78 -9.43
CA ILE A 3 5.69 -11.56 -10.18
C ILE A 3 6.51 -12.37 -9.17
N ASN A 4 6.73 -13.66 -9.42
CA ASN A 4 7.65 -14.46 -8.60
C ASN A 4 9.10 -14.28 -9.07
N ALA A 5 10.05 -14.61 -8.21
CA ALA A 5 11.47 -14.39 -8.51
C ALA A 5 11.99 -15.22 -9.70
N PRO A 6 11.65 -16.52 -9.86
CA PRO A 6 12.04 -17.28 -11.05
C PRO A 6 11.54 -16.67 -12.37
N ASP A 7 10.28 -16.21 -12.41
CA ASP A 7 9.71 -15.57 -13.59
C ASP A 7 10.39 -14.23 -13.90
N LEU A 8 10.65 -13.42 -12.87
CA LEU A 8 11.37 -12.15 -13.04
C LEU A 8 12.77 -12.40 -13.61
N LEU A 9 13.54 -13.33 -13.04
CA LEU A 9 14.87 -13.69 -13.52
C LEU A 9 14.83 -14.17 -14.97
N LYS A 10 13.89 -15.04 -15.32
CA LYS A 10 13.72 -15.53 -16.68
C LYS A 10 13.41 -14.40 -17.64
N ARG A 11 12.40 -13.58 -17.35
CA ARG A 11 11.97 -12.48 -18.24
C ARG A 11 13.07 -11.44 -18.43
N MET A 12 13.85 -11.14 -17.38
CA MET A 12 15.04 -10.28 -17.49
C MET A 12 16.11 -10.92 -18.42
N ALA A 13 16.35 -12.23 -18.31
CA ALA A 13 17.28 -12.94 -19.19
C ALA A 13 16.79 -12.99 -20.64
N ASP A 14 15.48 -13.03 -20.86
CA ASP A 14 14.83 -12.97 -22.18
C ASP A 14 14.84 -11.54 -22.79
N GLY A 15 15.38 -10.53 -22.06
CA GLY A 15 15.57 -9.16 -22.54
C GLY A 15 14.43 -8.20 -22.23
N GLU A 16 13.45 -8.59 -21.40
CA GLU A 16 12.42 -7.65 -20.95
C GLU A 16 13.01 -6.60 -19.99
N THR A 17 12.54 -5.37 -20.11
CA THR A 17 13.04 -4.25 -19.31
C THR A 17 12.14 -4.01 -18.09
N PHE A 18 12.76 -4.00 -16.92
CA PHE A 18 12.11 -3.73 -15.64
C PHE A 18 12.78 -2.54 -14.94
N ALA A 19 11.97 -1.72 -14.27
CA ALA A 19 12.43 -0.77 -13.28
C ALA A 19 12.28 -1.39 -11.89
N LEU A 20 13.37 -1.86 -11.32
CA LEU A 20 13.40 -2.49 -10.01
C LEU A 20 13.40 -1.41 -8.92
N ILE A 21 12.36 -1.36 -8.09
CA ILE A 21 12.16 -0.32 -7.06
C ILE A 21 12.23 -0.95 -5.67
N ASP A 22 13.37 -0.73 -5.00
CA ASP A 22 13.57 -1.12 -3.60
C ASP A 22 12.93 -0.09 -2.68
N VAL A 23 11.90 -0.50 -1.94
CA VAL A 23 11.19 0.37 -1.00
C VAL A 23 11.61 0.16 0.46
N ARG A 24 12.70 -0.55 0.69
CA ARG A 24 13.32 -0.67 2.01
C ARG A 24 14.00 0.63 2.41
N GLU A 25 14.46 0.68 3.67
CA GLU A 25 15.30 1.77 4.15
C GLU A 25 16.56 1.91 3.28
N ARG A 26 17.03 3.14 3.14
CA ARG A 26 18.18 3.48 2.29
C ARG A 26 19.42 2.66 2.62
N GLU A 27 19.69 2.44 3.90
CA GLU A 27 20.84 1.67 4.38
C GLU A 27 20.77 0.20 3.94
N ALA A 28 19.59 -0.41 3.96
CA ALA A 28 19.38 -1.78 3.50
C ALA A 28 19.62 -1.89 1.99
N TRP A 29 19.08 -0.95 1.20
CA TRP A 29 19.33 -0.86 -0.24
C TRP A 29 20.81 -0.65 -0.56
N GLN A 30 21.50 0.24 0.16
CA GLN A 30 22.93 0.50 -0.05
C GLN A 30 23.79 -0.72 0.26
N THR A 31 23.43 -1.46 1.31
CA THR A 31 24.19 -2.64 1.75
C THR A 31 24.08 -3.77 0.74
N ALA A 32 22.86 -4.12 0.33
CA ALA A 32 22.63 -5.21 -0.62
C ALA A 32 21.23 -5.10 -1.23
N SER A 33 21.15 -4.98 -2.54
CA SER A 33 19.89 -4.93 -3.27
C SER A 33 19.99 -5.66 -4.61
N LEU A 34 18.85 -5.79 -5.30
CA LEU A 34 18.82 -6.35 -6.66
C LEU A 34 19.64 -5.47 -7.61
N PRO A 35 20.36 -6.07 -8.57
CA PRO A 35 21.17 -5.31 -9.53
C PRO A 35 20.32 -4.29 -10.31
N GLY A 36 20.77 -3.04 -10.36
CA GLY A 36 20.03 -1.96 -11.05
C GLY A 36 18.91 -1.33 -10.25
N ALA A 37 18.58 -1.83 -9.05
CA ALA A 37 17.48 -1.30 -8.25
C ALA A 37 17.68 0.16 -7.84
N LEU A 38 16.62 0.94 -7.99
CA LEU A 38 16.45 2.30 -7.48
C LEU A 38 15.87 2.23 -6.07
N ASN A 39 16.11 3.23 -5.23
CA ASN A 39 15.51 3.26 -3.90
C ASN A 39 14.46 4.36 -3.77
N LEU A 40 13.25 3.98 -3.36
CA LEU A 40 12.13 4.90 -3.16
C LEU A 40 11.49 4.67 -1.80
N ASN A 41 11.70 5.59 -0.86
CA ASN A 41 10.96 5.54 0.40
C ASN A 41 9.54 6.08 0.22
N VAL A 42 8.56 5.19 0.34
CA VAL A 42 7.12 5.49 0.26
C VAL A 42 6.44 5.40 1.63
N TYR A 43 7.17 4.99 2.68
CA TYR A 43 6.57 4.62 3.96
C TYR A 43 6.36 5.81 4.89
N ASP A 44 7.29 6.75 4.91
CA ASP A 44 7.30 7.84 5.90
C ASP A 44 6.40 9.02 5.52
N TYR A 45 5.86 9.03 4.32
CA TYR A 45 4.94 10.08 3.90
C TYR A 45 3.52 9.82 4.38
N PHE A 46 2.95 10.78 5.10
CA PHE A 46 1.58 10.75 5.58
C PHE A 46 0.84 12.00 5.11
N VAL A 47 -0.35 11.80 4.56
CA VAL A 47 -1.21 12.91 4.15
C VAL A 47 -1.71 13.66 5.39
N SER A 48 -1.72 14.99 5.31
CA SER A 48 -2.18 15.85 6.40
C SER A 48 -3.68 15.80 6.61
N ASP A 49 -4.42 15.65 5.51
CA ASP A 49 -5.85 15.47 5.48
C ASP A 49 -6.27 14.62 4.26
N SER A 50 -7.36 13.88 4.37
CA SER A 50 -7.92 13.08 3.30
C SER A 50 -8.99 13.84 2.51
N THR A 51 -8.66 15.06 2.11
CA THR A 51 -9.44 15.89 1.19
C THR A 51 -8.96 15.73 -0.25
N PRO A 52 -9.73 16.16 -1.26
CA PRO A 52 -9.23 16.21 -2.65
C PRO A 52 -7.94 17.02 -2.80
N LYS A 53 -7.77 18.09 -2.00
CA LYS A 53 -6.55 18.90 -2.00
C LYS A 53 -5.37 18.14 -1.37
N GLY A 54 -5.56 17.51 -0.21
CA GLY A 54 -4.53 16.67 0.42
C GLY A 54 -4.10 15.53 -0.49
N TYR A 55 -5.03 14.92 -1.23
CA TYR A 55 -4.72 13.89 -2.20
C TYR A 55 -4.01 14.41 -3.45
N ALA A 56 -4.31 15.63 -3.91
CA ALA A 56 -3.55 16.26 -4.99
C ALA A 56 -2.10 16.58 -4.58
N ALA A 57 -1.89 17.04 -3.34
CA ALA A 57 -0.56 17.22 -2.76
C ALA A 57 0.21 15.90 -2.65
N MET A 58 -0.46 14.83 -2.19
CA MET A 58 0.13 13.50 -2.07
C MET A 58 0.51 12.91 -3.43
N ALA A 59 -0.35 13.05 -4.44
CA ALA A 59 -0.03 12.63 -5.79
C ALA A 59 1.17 13.38 -6.36
N GLY A 60 1.21 14.71 -6.16
CA GLY A 60 2.34 15.56 -6.56
C GLY A 60 3.65 15.16 -5.87
N ALA A 61 3.61 14.86 -4.58
CA ALA A 61 4.78 14.38 -3.83
C ALA A 61 5.35 13.09 -4.40
N PHE A 62 4.48 12.13 -4.75
CA PHE A 62 4.92 10.88 -5.37
C PHE A 62 5.47 11.10 -6.78
N VAL A 63 4.78 11.88 -7.61
CA VAL A 63 5.24 12.21 -8.97
C VAL A 63 6.61 12.89 -8.94
N HIS A 64 6.80 13.84 -8.03
CA HIS A 64 8.08 14.54 -7.87
C HIS A 64 9.22 13.58 -7.49
N ALA A 65 8.98 12.66 -6.53
CA ALA A 65 9.95 11.64 -6.14
C ALA A 65 10.25 10.67 -7.30
N TRP A 66 9.20 10.24 -8.02
CA TRP A 66 9.32 9.34 -9.17
C TRP A 66 10.14 9.92 -10.31
N GLN A 67 9.98 11.21 -10.60
CA GLN A 67 10.71 11.92 -11.64
C GLN A 67 12.21 12.09 -11.38
N GLN A 68 12.69 11.79 -10.17
CA GLN A 68 14.12 11.78 -9.87
C GLN A 68 14.84 10.55 -10.45
N PHE A 69 14.09 9.58 -10.96
CA PHE A 69 14.62 8.38 -11.56
C PHE A 69 14.56 8.45 -13.08
N ASP A 70 15.67 8.08 -13.73
CA ASP A 70 15.72 7.89 -15.18
C ASP A 70 15.22 6.47 -15.51
N ILE A 71 13.88 6.31 -15.47
CA ILE A 71 13.25 5.04 -15.80
C ILE A 71 13.06 4.94 -17.30
N ALA A 72 13.66 3.91 -17.90
CA ALA A 72 13.57 3.68 -19.33
C ALA A 72 12.10 3.58 -19.81
N ASN A 73 11.79 4.21 -20.92
CA ASN A 73 10.45 4.16 -21.49
C ASN A 73 10.05 2.71 -21.80
N GLY A 74 8.87 2.33 -21.35
CA GLY A 74 8.35 0.96 -21.48
C GLY A 74 8.86 -0.05 -20.45
N ALA A 75 9.74 0.34 -19.52
CA ALA A 75 10.14 -0.52 -18.41
C ALA A 75 8.97 -0.77 -17.46
N THR A 76 8.74 -2.03 -17.08
CA THR A 76 7.72 -2.39 -16.10
C THR A 76 8.24 -2.17 -14.67
N PRO A 77 7.61 -1.30 -13.85
CA PRO A 77 8.01 -1.11 -12.46
C PRO A 77 7.73 -2.36 -11.62
N VAL A 78 8.72 -2.78 -10.83
CA VAL A 78 8.62 -3.90 -9.89
C VAL A 78 9.03 -3.43 -8.50
N PHE A 79 8.07 -3.29 -7.60
CA PHE A 79 8.31 -2.92 -6.22
C PHE A 79 8.68 -4.13 -5.38
N PHE A 80 9.66 -3.97 -4.50
CA PHE A 80 10.04 -5.03 -3.57
C PHE A 80 10.59 -4.48 -2.26
N GLU A 81 10.45 -5.30 -1.24
CA GLU A 81 11.02 -5.12 0.09
C GLU A 81 11.67 -6.44 0.55
N GLN A 82 11.98 -6.63 1.82
CA GLN A 82 12.64 -7.86 2.29
C GLN A 82 11.78 -9.10 2.03
N THR A 83 10.53 -9.06 2.50
CA THR A 83 9.43 -9.97 2.18
C THR A 83 8.19 -9.12 1.95
N VAL A 84 7.09 -9.63 1.41
CA VAL A 84 5.86 -8.83 1.27
C VAL A 84 5.37 -8.36 2.63
N GLY A 85 5.21 -7.06 2.76
CA GLY A 85 4.77 -6.38 3.97
C GLY A 85 3.87 -5.19 3.68
N MET A 86 4.29 -3.99 4.09
CA MET A 86 3.50 -2.76 3.96
C MET A 86 4.09 -1.77 2.96
N ARG A 87 5.34 -1.96 2.51
CA ARG A 87 6.06 -0.98 1.70
C ARG A 87 5.85 -1.22 0.20
N SER A 88 6.04 -2.46 -0.27
CA SER A 88 5.87 -2.77 -1.70
C SER A 88 4.41 -2.63 -2.17
N PRO A 89 3.38 -3.05 -1.41
CA PRO A 89 1.99 -2.76 -1.77
C PRO A 89 1.65 -1.26 -1.74
N ARG A 90 2.22 -0.50 -0.79
CA ARG A 90 2.05 0.95 -0.76
C ARG A 90 2.70 1.63 -1.97
N GLY A 91 3.90 1.18 -2.38
CA GLY A 91 4.57 1.68 -3.57
C GLY A 91 3.76 1.44 -4.84
N LEU A 92 3.23 0.25 -5.00
CA LEU A 92 2.35 -0.10 -6.13
C LEU A 92 1.05 0.71 -6.11
N TRP A 93 0.43 0.87 -4.93
CA TRP A 93 -0.76 1.70 -4.78
C TRP A 93 -0.49 3.16 -5.18
N PHE A 94 0.64 3.75 -4.76
CA PHE A 94 1.04 5.10 -5.16
C PHE A 94 1.23 5.23 -6.67
N LEU A 95 1.86 4.23 -7.30
CA LEU A 95 2.06 4.23 -8.75
C LEU A 95 0.72 4.26 -9.49
N TRP A 96 -0.23 3.44 -9.09
CA TRP A 96 -1.57 3.45 -9.66
C TRP A 96 -2.30 4.75 -9.37
N PHE A 97 -2.35 5.15 -8.11
CA PHE A 97 -3.08 6.33 -7.66
C PHE A 97 -2.60 7.60 -8.37
N ALA A 98 -1.30 7.87 -8.32
CA ALA A 98 -0.74 9.13 -8.79
C ALA A 98 -0.52 9.17 -10.31
N LEU A 99 -0.10 8.07 -10.91
CA LEU A 99 0.34 8.01 -12.31
C LEU A 99 -0.54 7.15 -13.22
N GLY A 100 -1.38 6.26 -12.68
CA GLY A 100 -2.18 5.33 -13.47
C GLY A 100 -1.34 4.29 -14.23
N ILE A 101 -0.10 4.08 -13.80
CA ILE A 101 0.84 3.18 -14.46
C ILE A 101 0.72 1.77 -13.88
N GLU A 102 0.68 0.76 -14.74
CA GLU A 102 0.75 -0.64 -14.34
C GLU A 102 2.10 -0.98 -13.74
N GLY A 103 2.10 -1.82 -12.71
CA GLY A 103 3.30 -2.27 -12.03
C GLY A 103 3.10 -3.60 -11.34
N LEU A 104 4.18 -4.13 -10.79
CA LEU A 104 4.23 -5.43 -10.14
C LEU A 104 4.84 -5.32 -8.74
N ILE A 105 4.53 -6.30 -7.90
CA ILE A 105 5.26 -6.59 -6.65
C ILE A 105 6.03 -7.88 -6.86
N LEU A 106 7.31 -7.89 -6.50
CA LEU A 106 8.09 -9.11 -6.38
C LEU A 106 7.59 -9.88 -5.14
N ASP A 107 6.83 -10.93 -5.40
CA ASP A 107 6.18 -11.72 -4.34
C ASP A 107 7.21 -12.54 -3.55
N GLY A 108 7.29 -12.26 -2.26
CA GLY A 108 8.32 -12.76 -1.36
C GLY A 108 9.62 -11.93 -1.32
N GLY A 109 9.70 -10.87 -2.12
CA GLY A 109 10.76 -9.85 -2.03
C GLY A 109 12.19 -10.36 -2.23
N VAL A 110 13.13 -9.74 -1.52
CA VAL A 110 14.57 -10.05 -1.60
C VAL A 110 14.86 -11.50 -1.23
N GLU A 111 14.14 -12.08 -0.27
CA GLU A 111 14.39 -13.46 0.17
C GLU A 111 14.15 -14.44 -0.97
N THR A 112 13.01 -14.34 -1.63
CA THR A 112 12.69 -15.25 -2.76
C THR A 112 13.55 -15.01 -3.99
N TRP A 113 14.04 -13.78 -4.19
CA TRP A 113 15.03 -13.49 -5.24
C TRP A 113 16.34 -14.26 -4.99
N VAL A 114 16.85 -14.25 -3.76
CA VAL A 114 18.06 -14.99 -3.37
C VAL A 114 17.85 -16.50 -3.48
N ASP A 115 16.72 -16.99 -2.99
CA ASP A 115 16.36 -18.42 -3.07
C ASP A 115 16.27 -18.92 -4.51
N ALA A 116 15.84 -18.06 -5.44
CA ALA A 116 15.80 -18.37 -6.88
C ALA A 116 17.17 -18.26 -7.56
N GLY A 117 18.26 -17.99 -6.81
CA GLY A 117 19.62 -17.83 -7.34
C GLY A 117 19.96 -16.42 -7.83
N GLY A 118 19.08 -15.45 -7.59
CA GLY A 118 19.36 -14.04 -7.89
C GLY A 118 20.46 -13.48 -6.99
N LYS A 119 21.35 -12.69 -7.59
CA LYS A 119 22.48 -12.09 -6.85
C LYS A 119 22.06 -10.73 -6.28
N LEU A 120 22.64 -10.39 -5.14
CA LEU A 120 22.57 -9.05 -4.56
C LEU A 120 23.90 -8.34 -4.76
N ALA A 121 23.86 -7.02 -4.81
CA ALA A 121 25.04 -6.17 -4.88
C ALA A 121 24.85 -4.91 -4.05
N PRO A 122 25.91 -4.35 -3.46
CA PRO A 122 25.89 -3.02 -2.88
C PRO A 122 25.42 -1.99 -3.91
N ARG A 123 24.65 -1.00 -3.47
CA ARG A 123 24.10 0.03 -4.34
C ARG A 123 24.57 1.43 -3.95
N ALA A 124 24.76 2.24 -4.96
CA ALA A 124 24.99 3.68 -4.85
C ALA A 124 24.19 4.37 -5.95
N GLY A 125 23.76 5.58 -5.71
CA GLY A 125 23.02 6.36 -6.71
C GLY A 125 21.77 7.03 -6.15
N PRO A 126 20.80 7.38 -6.99
CA PRO A 126 19.61 8.09 -6.57
C PRO A 126 18.78 7.29 -5.57
N SER A 127 18.41 7.98 -4.49
CA SER A 127 17.42 7.51 -3.51
C SER A 127 16.43 8.64 -3.32
N ALA A 128 15.16 8.40 -3.58
CA ALA A 128 14.10 9.37 -3.45
C ALA A 128 13.22 9.05 -2.24
N ILE A 129 12.69 10.10 -1.65
CA ILE A 129 11.72 10.03 -0.55
C ILE A 129 10.47 10.74 -1.03
N VAL A 130 9.31 10.11 -0.89
CA VAL A 130 8.04 10.79 -1.14
C VAL A 130 7.86 11.86 -0.07
N SER A 131 7.76 13.11 -0.49
CA SER A 131 7.67 14.28 0.38
C SER A 131 6.95 15.41 -0.37
N ASP A 132 6.17 16.19 0.35
CA ASP A 132 5.51 17.39 -0.17
C ASP A 132 6.44 18.61 -0.27
N ALA A 133 7.68 18.51 0.25
CA ALA A 133 8.65 19.60 0.21
C ALA A 133 9.00 19.99 -1.23
N GLY A 134 8.45 21.10 -1.70
CA GLY A 134 8.68 21.64 -3.04
C GLY A 134 7.99 20.87 -4.18
N ALA A 135 7.15 19.89 -3.87
CA ALA A 135 6.38 19.18 -4.87
C ALA A 135 5.15 20.00 -5.30
N PRO A 136 4.89 20.20 -6.60
CA PRO A 136 3.66 20.82 -7.06
C PRO A 136 2.48 19.87 -6.86
N GLU A 137 1.31 20.39 -6.48
CA GLU A 137 0.07 19.61 -6.48
C GLU A 137 -0.24 19.11 -7.89
N CYS A 138 -0.68 17.87 -8.02
CA CYS A 138 -1.21 17.33 -9.27
C CYS A 138 -2.45 16.47 -9.02
N GLN A 139 -3.34 16.42 -9.99
CA GLN A 139 -4.51 15.54 -9.90
C GLN A 139 -4.06 14.08 -10.00
N PRO A 140 -4.49 13.20 -9.09
CA PRO A 140 -4.18 11.78 -9.19
C PRO A 140 -4.82 11.18 -10.45
N ALA A 141 -4.11 10.29 -11.13
CA ALA A 141 -4.60 9.62 -12.34
C ALA A 141 -5.76 8.65 -12.02
N MET A 142 -5.75 8.03 -10.84
CA MET A 142 -6.80 7.10 -10.39
C MET A 142 -7.34 7.52 -9.02
N PRO A 143 -8.09 8.63 -8.92
CA PRO A 143 -8.58 9.16 -7.64
C PRO A 143 -9.51 8.19 -6.91
N GLN A 144 -10.19 7.28 -7.62
CA GLN A 144 -11.07 6.27 -7.04
C GLN A 144 -10.34 5.26 -6.13
N LEU A 145 -9.01 5.18 -6.18
CA LEU A 145 -8.20 4.34 -5.30
C LEU A 145 -7.97 4.93 -3.91
N ALA A 146 -8.37 6.19 -3.69
CA ALA A 146 -8.36 6.85 -2.40
C ALA A 146 -9.78 7.26 -2.02
N ALA A 147 -10.16 7.03 -0.77
CA ALA A 147 -11.44 7.52 -0.22
C ALA A 147 -11.18 8.75 0.64
N THR A 148 -11.95 9.80 0.44
CA THR A 148 -11.87 10.99 1.26
C THR A 148 -12.43 10.74 2.66
N HIS A 149 -12.10 11.64 3.60
CA HIS A 149 -12.68 11.65 4.93
C HIS A 149 -14.22 11.74 4.88
N ALA A 150 -14.75 12.63 4.03
CA ALA A 150 -16.19 12.77 3.83
C ALA A 150 -16.86 11.50 3.30
N GLU A 151 -16.29 10.87 2.25
CA GLU A 151 -16.80 9.58 1.74
C GLU A 151 -16.80 8.48 2.80
N THR A 152 -15.82 8.49 3.72
CA THR A 152 -15.74 7.51 4.80
C THR A 152 -16.81 7.76 5.88
N ILE A 153 -17.08 9.03 6.22
CA ILE A 153 -18.15 9.42 7.16
C ILE A 153 -19.52 9.06 6.59
N ASP A 154 -19.75 9.37 5.31
CA ASP A 154 -21.04 9.23 4.65
C ASP A 154 -21.25 7.84 4.01
N ALA A 155 -20.39 6.86 4.33
CA ALA A 155 -20.44 5.52 3.75
C ALA A 155 -21.77 4.82 4.04
N ASP A 156 -22.57 4.58 3.00
CA ASP A 156 -23.83 3.82 3.10
C ASP A 156 -23.52 2.31 3.16
N PRO A 157 -23.83 1.60 4.25
CA PRO A 157 -23.60 0.16 4.37
C PRO A 157 -24.32 -0.69 3.32
N ALA A 158 -25.32 -0.15 2.63
CA ALA A 158 -25.98 -0.84 1.53
C ALA A 158 -25.07 -0.99 0.30
N THR A 159 -24.17 -0.05 0.08
CA THR A 159 -23.28 0.02 -1.10
C THR A 159 -21.80 -0.05 -0.77
N THR A 160 -21.39 0.33 0.44
CA THR A 160 -19.99 0.48 0.86
C THR A 160 -19.73 -0.24 2.16
N LEU A 161 -18.62 -0.95 2.23
CA LEU A 161 -18.15 -1.65 3.43
C LEU A 161 -16.83 -0.99 3.91
N LEU A 162 -16.74 -0.72 5.22
CA LEU A 162 -15.54 -0.20 5.86
C LEU A 162 -14.69 -1.38 6.38
N LEU A 163 -13.42 -1.40 6.01
CA LEU A 163 -12.48 -2.44 6.38
C LEU A 163 -11.37 -1.87 7.27
N ASP A 164 -11.26 -2.35 8.50
CA ASP A 164 -10.14 -2.09 9.39
C ASP A 164 -9.05 -3.13 9.17
N ALA A 165 -7.88 -2.69 8.70
CA ALA A 165 -6.73 -3.55 8.47
C ALA A 165 -5.76 -3.62 9.66
N ARG A 166 -6.12 -3.03 10.81
CA ARG A 166 -5.26 -2.98 12.00
C ARG A 166 -5.27 -4.29 12.78
N ARG A 167 -4.47 -4.33 13.84
CA ARG A 167 -4.45 -5.44 14.78
C ARG A 167 -5.78 -5.55 15.53
N PRO A 168 -6.18 -6.76 15.96
CA PRO A 168 -7.37 -6.94 16.79
C PRO A 168 -7.39 -6.02 18.03
N THR A 169 -6.26 -5.83 18.69
CA THR A 169 -6.13 -4.96 19.87
C THR A 169 -6.33 -3.46 19.57
N GLU A 170 -6.03 -3.01 18.36
CA GLU A 170 -6.36 -1.66 17.91
C GLU A 170 -7.85 -1.55 17.58
N TYR A 171 -8.44 -2.61 17.02
CA TYR A 171 -9.84 -2.68 16.61
C TYR A 171 -10.79 -2.67 17.81
N ASP A 172 -10.50 -3.46 18.85
CA ASP A 172 -11.30 -3.50 20.09
C ASP A 172 -11.02 -2.32 21.02
N GLY A 173 -9.93 -1.56 20.78
CA GLY A 173 -9.55 -0.39 21.56
C GLY A 173 -8.73 -0.71 22.82
N SER A 174 -8.28 -1.96 23.01
CA SER A 174 -7.37 -2.33 24.10
C SER A 174 -5.96 -1.79 23.91
N PHE A 175 -5.60 -1.40 22.69
CA PHE A 175 -4.35 -0.72 22.34
C PHE A 175 -4.62 0.54 21.53
N VAL A 176 -3.84 1.59 21.83
CA VAL A 176 -3.81 2.84 21.05
C VAL A 176 -2.36 3.31 20.87
N HIS A 177 -2.03 3.80 19.68
CA HIS A 177 -0.75 4.45 19.43
C HIS A 177 -0.66 5.78 20.17
N GLU A 178 0.49 6.10 20.74
CA GLU A 178 0.73 7.35 21.51
C GLU A 178 0.37 8.63 20.74
N CYS A 179 0.48 8.59 19.40
CA CYS A 179 0.11 9.71 18.54
C CYS A 179 -1.39 9.84 18.27
N CYS A 180 -2.24 8.95 18.80
CA CYS A 180 -3.69 8.98 18.60
C CYS A 180 -4.40 9.36 19.89
N ALA A 181 -5.32 10.33 19.79
CA ALA A 181 -6.04 10.85 20.95
C ALA A 181 -7.08 9.88 21.53
N ARG A 182 -7.53 8.88 20.77
CA ARG A 182 -8.64 7.99 21.12
C ARG A 182 -8.36 6.55 20.69
N ALA A 183 -8.88 5.58 21.45
CA ALA A 183 -8.85 4.16 21.14
C ALA A 183 -10.19 3.70 20.56
N GLY A 184 -10.18 2.62 19.75
CA GLY A 184 -11.37 2.03 19.17
C GLY A 184 -11.35 1.99 17.64
N ARG A 185 -12.53 1.96 17.01
CA ARG A 185 -12.70 1.81 15.56
C ARG A 185 -13.78 2.72 14.99
N ILE A 186 -13.75 2.90 13.67
CA ILE A 186 -14.81 3.58 12.92
C ILE A 186 -16.08 2.72 12.99
N PRO A 187 -17.25 3.28 13.35
CA PRO A 187 -18.50 2.53 13.38
C PRO A 187 -18.83 1.83 12.07
N GLY A 188 -19.33 0.62 12.14
CA GLY A 188 -19.65 -0.18 10.95
C GLY A 188 -18.46 -0.87 10.28
N SER A 189 -17.23 -0.61 10.74
CA SER A 189 -16.05 -1.30 10.22
C SER A 189 -16.03 -2.77 10.63
N LYS A 190 -15.53 -3.61 9.71
CA LYS A 190 -15.21 -5.01 9.95
C LYS A 190 -13.71 -5.20 9.91
N LEU A 191 -13.20 -6.10 10.73
CA LEU A 191 -11.77 -6.41 10.81
C LEU A 191 -11.39 -7.42 9.71
N LEU A 192 -10.33 -7.08 8.97
CA LEU A 192 -9.51 -8.04 8.23
C LEU A 192 -8.05 -7.66 8.47
N PHE A 193 -7.41 -8.36 9.40
CA PHE A 193 -6.05 -8.03 9.80
C PHE A 193 -5.06 -8.18 8.63
N TRP A 194 -4.24 -7.18 8.40
CA TRP A 194 -3.36 -7.15 7.22
C TRP A 194 -2.34 -8.30 7.17
N GLU A 195 -1.92 -8.86 8.32
CA GLU A 195 -1.00 -10.00 8.33
C GLU A 195 -1.69 -11.30 7.89
N ASP A 196 -3.02 -11.40 8.03
CA ASP A 196 -3.77 -12.59 7.61
C ASP A 196 -3.78 -12.76 6.08
N VAL A 197 -3.51 -11.70 5.30
CA VAL A 197 -3.48 -11.77 3.83
C VAL A 197 -2.11 -12.20 3.27
N VAL A 198 -1.10 -12.31 4.13
CA VAL A 198 0.25 -12.77 3.78
C VAL A 198 0.61 -14.04 4.57
N GLU A 199 1.41 -14.89 3.95
CA GLU A 199 1.91 -16.10 4.56
C GLU A 199 3.33 -16.37 4.05
N HIS A 200 4.26 -16.69 4.94
CA HIS A 200 5.67 -16.91 4.59
C HIS A 200 6.26 -15.78 3.71
N GLY A 201 5.89 -14.53 4.02
CA GLY A 201 6.40 -13.36 3.30
C GLY A 201 5.85 -13.16 1.89
N ARG A 202 4.78 -13.85 1.52
CA ARG A 202 4.10 -13.76 0.22
C ARG A 202 2.61 -13.50 0.41
N PHE A 203 1.95 -12.98 -0.61
CA PHE A 203 0.49 -12.97 -0.61
C PHE A 203 -0.05 -14.41 -0.66
N LYS A 204 -1.13 -14.66 0.06
CA LYS A 204 -1.91 -15.89 -0.10
C LYS A 204 -2.50 -15.97 -1.51
N SER A 205 -2.91 -17.16 -1.92
CA SER A 205 -3.55 -17.36 -3.22
C SER A 205 -4.85 -16.57 -3.35
N ALA A 206 -5.24 -16.24 -4.57
CA ALA A 206 -6.48 -15.51 -4.84
C ALA A 206 -7.72 -16.17 -4.21
N ALA A 207 -7.76 -17.51 -4.19
CA ALA A 207 -8.86 -18.26 -3.59
C ALA A 207 -8.89 -18.13 -2.06
N GLU A 208 -7.73 -18.22 -1.39
CA GLU A 208 -7.63 -18.05 0.06
C GLU A 208 -7.97 -16.61 0.46
N LEU A 209 -7.50 -15.60 -0.29
CA LEU A 209 -7.82 -14.20 -0.07
C LEU A 209 -9.33 -13.93 -0.23
N ALA A 210 -9.97 -14.54 -1.23
CA ALA A 210 -11.41 -14.41 -1.42
C ALA A 210 -12.20 -15.04 -0.25
N ASN A 211 -11.76 -16.21 0.24
CA ASN A 211 -12.37 -16.84 1.41
C ASN A 211 -12.21 -16.00 2.67
N LEU A 212 -11.01 -15.50 2.96
CA LEU A 212 -10.75 -14.61 4.12
C LEU A 212 -11.63 -13.36 4.07
N ALA A 213 -11.73 -12.72 2.91
CA ALA A 213 -12.57 -11.55 2.75
C ALA A 213 -14.06 -11.89 2.97
N ALA A 214 -14.54 -13.01 2.44
CA ALA A 214 -15.92 -13.46 2.61
C ALA A 214 -16.23 -13.80 4.08
N GLU A 215 -15.35 -14.50 4.77
CA GLU A 215 -15.47 -14.82 6.21
C GLU A 215 -15.51 -13.56 7.08
N ALA A 216 -14.72 -12.54 6.74
CA ALA A 216 -14.77 -11.23 7.38
C ALA A 216 -16.02 -10.41 6.98
N GLY A 217 -16.85 -10.94 6.07
CA GLY A 217 -18.13 -10.35 5.67
C GLY A 217 -18.02 -9.28 4.59
N PHE A 218 -16.95 -9.33 3.76
CA PHE A 218 -16.81 -8.49 2.56
C PHE A 218 -17.37 -9.22 1.33
N THR A 219 -17.83 -8.45 0.36
CA THR A 219 -18.37 -8.97 -0.90
C THR A 219 -17.85 -8.12 -2.08
N PRO A 220 -17.48 -8.73 -3.21
CA PRO A 220 -16.96 -8.00 -4.37
C PRO A 220 -18.01 -7.14 -5.09
N SER A 221 -19.29 -7.30 -4.75
CA SER A 221 -20.40 -6.49 -5.30
C SER A 221 -20.54 -5.11 -4.68
N LYS A 222 -19.82 -4.82 -3.59
CA LYS A 222 -19.84 -3.52 -2.89
C LYS A 222 -18.47 -2.87 -2.96
N ARG A 223 -18.44 -1.53 -2.91
CA ARG A 223 -17.22 -0.79 -2.67
C ARG A 223 -16.64 -1.16 -1.30
N VAL A 224 -15.32 -1.30 -1.20
CA VAL A 224 -14.62 -1.47 0.07
C VAL A 224 -13.71 -0.28 0.31
N ILE A 225 -13.89 0.42 1.43
CA ILE A 225 -12.95 1.45 1.90
C ILE A 225 -12.09 0.82 2.99
N ALA A 226 -10.83 0.53 2.67
CA ALA A 226 -9.86 -0.01 3.61
C ALA A 226 -9.13 1.13 4.34
N TRP A 227 -8.97 0.99 5.64
CA TRP A 227 -8.24 1.93 6.47
C TRP A 227 -7.41 1.21 7.53
N CYS A 228 -6.44 1.92 8.12
CA CYS A 228 -5.61 1.35 9.18
C CYS A 228 -5.19 2.43 10.19
N HIS A 229 -3.91 2.57 10.48
CA HIS A 229 -3.41 3.70 11.30
C HIS A 229 -3.10 4.93 10.43
N ARG A 230 -2.39 4.75 9.29
CA ARG A 230 -1.94 5.80 8.36
C ARG A 230 -1.83 5.32 6.92
N GLY A 231 -2.70 4.41 6.48
CA GLY A 231 -2.87 3.98 5.10
C GLY A 231 -1.94 2.86 4.59
N ALA A 232 -0.80 2.55 5.24
CA ALA A 232 0.15 1.58 4.71
C ALA A 232 -0.40 0.14 4.73
N ARG A 233 -0.88 -0.34 5.89
CA ARG A 233 -1.51 -1.67 6.03
C ARG A 233 -2.77 -1.81 5.17
N ALA A 234 -3.52 -0.72 5.01
CA ALA A 234 -4.69 -0.67 4.15
C ALA A 234 -4.33 -0.85 2.66
N ALA A 235 -3.18 -0.33 2.21
CA ALA A 235 -2.70 -0.57 0.85
C ALA A 235 -2.36 -2.06 0.61
N THR A 236 -1.82 -2.76 1.61
CA THR A 236 -1.58 -4.21 1.53
C THR A 236 -2.87 -4.98 1.36
N VAL A 237 -3.89 -4.66 2.17
CA VAL A 237 -5.21 -5.31 2.05
C VAL A 237 -5.90 -4.93 0.75
N LEU A 238 -5.76 -3.69 0.24
CA LEU A 238 -6.27 -3.32 -1.09
C LEU A 238 -5.69 -4.21 -2.18
N VAL A 239 -4.36 -4.43 -2.20
CA VAL A 239 -3.72 -5.34 -3.17
C VAL A 239 -4.28 -6.77 -3.02
N ALA A 240 -4.40 -7.28 -1.78
CA ALA A 240 -4.97 -8.60 -1.52
C ALA A 240 -6.40 -8.74 -2.03
N LEU A 241 -7.26 -7.75 -1.79
CA LEU A 241 -8.63 -7.74 -2.29
C LEU A 241 -8.69 -7.69 -3.83
N LYS A 242 -7.80 -6.91 -4.47
CA LYS A 242 -7.71 -6.91 -5.93
C LYS A 242 -7.26 -8.26 -6.49
N LEU A 243 -6.33 -8.95 -5.83
CA LEU A 243 -5.97 -10.33 -6.15
C LEU A 243 -7.14 -11.30 -5.98
N ALA A 244 -7.99 -11.08 -4.98
CA ALA A 244 -9.22 -11.82 -4.74
C ALA A 244 -10.38 -11.47 -5.70
N GLY A 245 -10.17 -10.55 -6.67
CA GLY A 245 -11.16 -10.20 -7.69
C GLY A 245 -12.04 -8.99 -7.36
N TYR A 246 -11.82 -8.30 -6.25
CA TYR A 246 -12.56 -7.08 -5.91
C TYR A 246 -12.14 -5.93 -6.83
N GLN A 247 -13.10 -5.29 -7.48
CA GLN A 247 -12.83 -4.21 -8.45
C GLN A 247 -12.83 -2.82 -7.80
N ASP A 248 -13.76 -2.57 -6.89
CA ASP A 248 -13.95 -1.26 -6.25
C ASP A 248 -13.42 -1.29 -4.81
N VAL A 249 -12.13 -0.98 -4.67
CA VAL A 249 -11.43 -0.90 -3.39
C VAL A 249 -10.65 0.39 -3.33
N ALA A 250 -10.83 1.15 -2.26
CA ALA A 250 -10.12 2.40 -1.99
C ALA A 250 -9.43 2.38 -0.63
N VAL A 251 -8.39 3.20 -0.47
CA VAL A 251 -7.73 3.44 0.83
C VAL A 251 -8.18 4.79 1.38
N TYR A 252 -8.72 4.80 2.58
CA TYR A 252 -8.83 6.01 3.39
C TYR A 252 -7.45 6.24 4.06
N VAL A 253 -6.62 7.10 3.48
CA VAL A 253 -5.21 7.23 3.84
C VAL A 253 -5.01 7.83 5.23
N GLY A 254 -5.77 8.86 5.60
CA GLY A 254 -5.72 9.49 6.93
C GLY A 254 -6.04 8.50 8.06
N SER A 255 -6.91 7.53 7.77
CA SER A 255 -7.14 6.36 8.62
C SER A 255 -7.50 6.74 10.07
N TRP A 256 -7.14 5.89 11.04
CA TRP A 256 -7.40 6.14 12.45
C TRP A 256 -6.72 7.39 12.98
N HIS A 257 -5.54 7.71 12.49
CA HIS A 257 -4.81 8.90 12.92
C HIS A 257 -5.60 10.19 12.66
N GLU A 258 -6.20 10.31 11.48
CA GLU A 258 -7.08 11.43 11.14
C GLU A 258 -8.42 11.34 11.87
N TRP A 259 -9.10 10.17 11.80
CA TRP A 259 -10.39 9.95 12.45
C TRP A 259 -10.37 10.24 13.94
N ALA A 260 -9.35 9.76 14.65
CA ALA A 260 -9.20 9.95 16.09
C ALA A 260 -8.92 11.40 16.48
N SER A 261 -8.40 12.24 15.59
CA SER A 261 -8.17 13.66 15.83
C SER A 261 -9.46 14.49 15.84
N HIS A 262 -10.47 14.04 15.11
CA HIS A 262 -11.80 14.65 15.03
C HIS A 262 -12.69 14.19 16.19
N ARG A 263 -12.69 14.97 17.28
CA ARG A 263 -13.38 14.61 18.54
C ARG A 263 -14.89 14.46 18.40
N GLU A 264 -15.50 15.12 17.43
CA GLU A 264 -16.91 15.09 17.08
C GLU A 264 -17.34 13.77 16.39
N LEU A 265 -16.41 13.04 15.82
CA LEU A 265 -16.75 11.81 15.12
C LEU A 265 -16.98 10.64 16.06
N PRO A 266 -17.96 9.79 15.76
CA PRO A 266 -18.27 8.61 16.58
C PRO A 266 -17.15 7.58 16.51
N LEU A 267 -17.05 6.77 17.54
CA LEU A 267 -16.21 5.58 17.59
C LEU A 267 -16.90 4.46 18.37
N ILE A 268 -16.43 3.24 18.14
CA ILE A 268 -16.79 2.07 18.95
C ILE A 268 -15.51 1.55 19.60
N SER A 269 -15.57 1.25 20.91
CA SER A 269 -14.52 0.56 21.66
C SER A 269 -15.14 -0.61 22.43
N GLY A 270 -14.37 -1.66 22.66
CA GLY A 270 -14.85 -2.93 23.18
C GLY A 270 -15.30 -3.91 22.09
N GLU A 271 -15.86 -5.07 22.55
CA GLU A 271 -16.33 -6.14 21.66
C GLU A 271 -17.44 -5.69 20.69
#